data_6d4ee7d5a8dd4bdd01d4b34180d1876b
#
_entry.id   6d4ee7d5a8dd4bdd01d4b34180d1876b
#
_cell.length_a   1.000
_cell.length_b   1.000
_cell.length_c   1.000
_cell.angle_alpha   90.00
_cell.angle_beta   90.00
_cell.angle_gamma   90.00
#
_symmetry.space_group_name_H-M   'P 1'
#
loop_
_entity.id
_entity.type
_entity.pdbx_description
1 polymer ?
#
loop_
_entity_poly.entity_id
_entity_poly.type
_entity_poly.pdbx_seq_one_letter_code
_entity_poly.pdbx_strand_id
1 'polypeptide(L)'
;MTITDKHILFWGDWPSNFAWSPMKTKCLDGQIHEFFSSEQCYMWHKAYYFKDFPTLNEIEDLNFKEASSYKAKKLGRMVQNFDQDEWNKVSYGIMLNACLSKYSQNKILFDKITDPALEGKKFVEASPVDKIWGVGLGEFDPLINDEANWLGENRLGKVLDEVRAKLLTGYKEDLEY
;
A
#
# COMPACT_ATOMS: atom_id res chain seq x y z
N MET A 1 -3.84 -15.63 3.23
CA MET A 1 -4.90 -14.94 2.44
C MET A 1 -6.08 -15.85 2.27
N THR A 2 -7.26 -15.41 2.63
CA THR A 2 -8.51 -16.19 2.55
C THR A 2 -9.50 -15.49 1.61
N ILE A 3 -10.05 -16.23 0.64
CA ILE A 3 -11.04 -15.69 -0.29
C ILE A 3 -12.41 -16.24 0.12
N THR A 4 -13.32 -15.34 0.43
CA THR A 4 -14.73 -15.62 0.73
C THR A 4 -15.61 -15.28 -0.47
N ASP A 5 -16.94 -15.41 -0.34
CA ASP A 5 -17.86 -15.00 -1.40
C ASP A 5 -17.81 -13.47 -1.66
N LYS A 6 -17.51 -12.67 -0.63
CA LYS A 6 -17.56 -11.20 -0.68
C LYS A 6 -16.20 -10.53 -0.54
N HIS A 7 -15.23 -11.19 0.11
CA HIS A 7 -13.99 -10.55 0.53
C HIS A 7 -12.75 -11.35 0.14
N ILE A 8 -11.66 -10.63 -0.07
CA ILE A 8 -10.30 -11.12 -0.21
C ILE A 8 -9.57 -10.65 1.05
N LEU A 9 -9.55 -11.50 2.08
CA LEU A 9 -8.93 -11.20 3.36
C LEU A 9 -7.44 -11.47 3.27
N PHE A 10 -6.61 -10.50 3.60
CA PHE A 10 -5.17 -10.66 3.59
C PHE A 10 -4.50 -9.97 4.77
N TRP A 11 -3.43 -10.56 5.27
CA TRP A 11 -2.46 -9.95 6.17
C TRP A 11 -1.09 -10.52 5.83
N GLY A 12 -0.25 -9.73 5.19
CA GLY A 12 0.89 -10.23 4.45
C GLY A 12 0.49 -10.64 3.02
N ASP A 13 1.17 -11.61 2.43
CA ASP A 13 0.95 -12.06 1.05
C ASP A 13 1.11 -10.94 0.00
N TRP A 14 0.81 -11.22 -1.27
CA TRP A 14 1.03 -10.30 -2.39
C TRP A 14 0.23 -8.98 -2.33
N PRO A 15 -0.96 -8.88 -1.69
CA PRO A 15 -1.66 -7.60 -1.58
C PRO A 15 -0.98 -6.64 -0.61
N SER A 16 -0.24 -7.15 0.38
CA SER A 16 0.40 -6.34 1.42
C SER A 16 1.38 -5.31 0.84
N ASN A 17 1.42 -4.15 1.49
CA ASN A 17 2.42 -3.10 1.19
C ASN A 17 3.86 -3.55 1.45
N PHE A 18 4.05 -4.56 2.30
CA PHE A 18 5.37 -5.13 2.61
C PHE A 18 5.87 -6.11 1.55
N ALA A 19 4.98 -6.59 0.66
CA ALA A 19 5.34 -7.54 -0.37
C ALA A 19 6.41 -6.96 -1.30
N TRP A 20 7.40 -7.80 -1.61
CA TRP A 20 8.41 -7.48 -2.61
C TRP A 20 7.76 -7.18 -3.96
N SER A 21 7.98 -5.99 -4.45
CA SER A 21 7.37 -5.50 -5.69
C SER A 21 8.17 -4.32 -6.24
N PRO A 22 9.35 -4.58 -6.85
CA PRO A 22 10.17 -3.53 -7.42
C PRO A 22 9.37 -2.68 -8.41
N MET A 23 9.46 -1.37 -8.24
CA MET A 23 8.71 -0.42 -9.05
C MET A 23 9.42 0.92 -9.13
N LYS A 24 9.13 1.68 -10.18
CA LYS A 24 9.53 3.09 -10.34
C LYS A 24 8.29 3.95 -10.26
N THR A 25 8.36 5.07 -9.56
CA THR A 25 7.22 5.99 -9.49
C THR A 25 7.68 7.44 -9.48
N LYS A 26 6.88 8.31 -10.08
CA LYS A 26 7.10 9.75 -10.00
C LYS A 26 6.69 10.23 -8.61
N CYS A 27 7.64 10.85 -7.92
CA CYS A 27 7.49 11.25 -6.52
C CYS A 27 7.14 12.74 -6.35
N LEU A 28 6.88 13.17 -5.12
CA LEU A 28 6.50 14.55 -4.78
C LEU A 28 7.59 15.58 -5.10
N ASP A 29 8.84 15.18 -5.24
CA ASP A 29 9.95 16.02 -5.69
C ASP A 29 9.97 16.23 -7.23
N GLY A 30 9.05 15.58 -7.95
CA GLY A 30 8.96 15.62 -9.41
C GLY A 30 9.91 14.65 -10.12
N GLN A 31 10.73 13.90 -9.37
CA GLN A 31 11.65 12.92 -9.92
C GLN A 31 11.06 11.50 -9.89
N ILE A 32 11.67 10.60 -10.65
CA ILE A 32 11.34 9.18 -10.63
C ILE A 32 12.33 8.47 -9.71
N HIS A 33 11.80 7.82 -8.68
CA HIS A 33 12.56 6.99 -7.75
C HIS A 33 12.19 5.53 -7.89
N GLU A 34 13.11 4.65 -7.50
CA GLU A 34 12.93 3.20 -7.51
C GLU A 34 12.77 2.68 -6.09
N PHE A 35 11.76 1.85 -5.89
CA PHE A 35 11.43 1.26 -4.59
C PHE A 35 11.26 -0.25 -4.73
N PHE A 36 11.51 -1.00 -3.66
CA PHE A 36 11.30 -2.44 -3.64
C PHE A 36 9.94 -2.86 -3.07
N SER A 37 9.19 -1.92 -2.49
CA SER A 37 7.84 -2.16 -1.97
C SER A 37 7.03 -0.87 -1.89
N SER A 38 5.70 -0.98 -1.91
CA SER A 38 4.82 0.18 -1.72
C SER A 38 4.97 0.78 -0.31
N GLU A 39 5.34 0.01 0.71
CA GLU A 39 5.64 0.54 2.04
C GLU A 39 6.87 1.46 2.04
N GLN A 40 7.96 1.07 1.37
CA GLN A 40 9.15 1.94 1.26
C GLN A 40 8.80 3.24 0.55
N CYS A 41 8.11 3.16 -0.58
CA CYS A 41 7.63 4.32 -1.35
C CYS A 41 6.78 5.25 -0.47
N TYR A 42 5.84 4.71 0.27
CA TYR A 42 4.94 5.46 1.14
C TYR A 42 5.68 6.17 2.29
N MET A 43 6.65 5.50 2.92
CA MET A 43 7.45 6.09 4.00
C MET A 43 8.44 7.13 3.48
N TRP A 44 9.00 6.93 2.28
CA TRP A 44 9.81 7.95 1.58
C TRP A 44 9.02 9.24 1.38
N HIS A 45 7.80 9.12 0.86
CA HIS A 45 6.92 10.28 0.65
C HIS A 45 6.54 10.97 1.97
N LYS A 46 6.37 10.22 3.05
CA LYS A 46 6.11 10.79 4.37
C LYS A 46 7.29 11.63 4.85
N ALA A 47 8.50 11.12 4.75
CA ALA A 47 9.71 11.86 5.13
C ALA A 47 9.90 13.11 4.26
N TYR A 48 9.69 12.99 2.94
CA TYR A 48 9.74 14.13 2.02
C TYR A 48 8.72 15.21 2.35
N TYR A 49 7.47 14.83 2.57
CA TYR A 49 6.36 15.75 2.86
C TYR A 49 6.62 16.60 4.11
N PHE A 50 7.16 15.98 5.15
CA PHE A 50 7.52 16.66 6.40
C PHE A 50 8.95 17.22 6.41
N LYS A 51 9.66 17.18 5.28
CA LYS A 51 11.03 17.73 5.11
C LYS A 51 12.05 17.12 6.06
N ASP A 52 11.87 15.88 6.45
CA ASP A 52 12.83 15.10 7.22
C ASP A 52 13.79 14.37 6.28
N PHE A 53 14.71 15.13 5.69
CA PHE A 53 15.68 14.61 4.73
C PHE A 53 16.67 13.59 5.32
N PRO A 54 17.12 13.67 6.56
CA PRO A 54 17.91 12.60 7.16
C PRO A 54 17.18 11.26 7.17
N THR A 55 15.95 11.21 7.64
CA THR A 55 15.14 9.98 7.64
C THR A 55 14.80 9.53 6.20
N LEU A 56 14.56 10.47 5.29
CA LEU A 56 14.35 10.16 3.86
C LEU A 56 15.54 9.41 3.27
N ASN A 57 16.76 9.90 3.48
CA ASN A 57 17.99 9.26 2.98
C ASN A 57 18.15 7.85 3.54
N GLU A 58 17.87 7.66 4.86
CA GLU A 58 17.93 6.33 5.46
C GLU A 58 16.91 5.36 4.84
N ILE A 59 15.72 5.84 4.46
CA ILE A 59 14.70 5.03 3.78
C ILE A 59 15.14 4.69 2.34
N GLU A 60 15.74 5.64 1.64
CA GLU A 60 16.23 5.46 0.28
C GLU A 60 17.41 4.48 0.21
N ASP A 61 18.28 4.50 1.20
CA ASP A 61 19.45 3.62 1.32
C ASP A 61 19.10 2.17 1.75
N LEU A 62 17.83 1.88 2.05
CA LEU A 62 17.41 0.53 2.41
C LEU A 62 17.64 -0.45 1.26
N ASN A 63 18.38 -1.52 1.59
CA ASN A 63 18.65 -2.58 0.61
C ASN A 63 17.42 -3.42 0.31
N PHE A 64 17.41 -4.01 -0.87
CA PHE A 64 16.44 -5.00 -1.36
C PHE A 64 16.50 -6.32 -0.55
N LYS A 65 16.26 -6.26 0.76
CA LYS A 65 16.18 -7.44 1.65
C LYS A 65 14.79 -7.54 2.26
N GLU A 66 14.35 -8.77 2.52
CA GLU A 66 13.01 -9.09 3.01
C GLU A 66 12.57 -8.26 4.23
N ALA A 67 13.48 -7.98 5.16
CA ALA A 67 13.18 -7.15 6.34
C ALA A 67 13.10 -5.64 6.07
N SER A 68 13.36 -5.17 4.84
CA SER A 68 13.51 -3.73 4.56
C SER A 68 12.18 -2.97 4.63
N SER A 69 11.04 -3.59 4.30
CA SER A 69 9.72 -2.95 4.47
C SER A 69 9.39 -2.65 5.93
N TYR A 70 9.77 -3.54 6.86
CA TYR A 70 9.65 -3.29 8.30
C TYR A 70 10.57 -2.17 8.77
N LYS A 71 11.78 -2.10 8.22
CA LYS A 71 12.71 -1.00 8.51
C LYS A 71 12.17 0.32 7.99
N ALA A 72 11.65 0.35 6.77
CA ALA A 72 11.01 1.54 6.19
C ALA A 72 9.85 2.02 7.09
N LYS A 73 8.96 1.11 7.52
CA LYS A 73 7.87 1.45 8.46
C LYS A 73 8.40 2.00 9.78
N LYS A 74 9.45 1.41 10.35
CA LYS A 74 10.08 1.89 11.59
C LYS A 74 10.62 3.31 11.43
N LEU A 75 11.36 3.58 10.35
CA LEU A 75 11.87 4.92 10.04
C LEU A 75 10.72 5.92 9.82
N GLY A 76 9.69 5.53 9.07
CA GLY A 76 8.52 6.36 8.84
C GLY A 76 7.75 6.75 10.11
N ARG A 77 7.84 5.95 11.19
CA ARG A 77 7.30 6.29 12.52
C ARG A 77 8.16 7.30 13.26
N MET A 78 9.43 7.47 12.87
CA MET A 78 10.38 8.39 13.48
C MET A 78 10.46 9.74 12.77
N VAL A 79 9.74 9.92 11.65
CA VAL A 79 9.72 11.16 10.86
C VAL A 79 9.43 12.34 11.75
N GLN A 80 10.33 13.34 11.72
CA GLN A 80 10.23 14.58 12.47
C GLN A 80 9.19 15.51 11.86
N ASN A 81 8.69 16.45 12.67
CA ASN A 81 7.68 17.44 12.26
C ASN A 81 6.37 16.81 11.74
N PHE A 82 6.09 15.57 12.12
CA PHE A 82 4.90 14.85 11.69
C PHE A 82 3.63 15.50 12.24
N ASP A 83 2.69 15.75 11.36
CA ASP A 83 1.33 16.19 11.66
C ASP A 83 0.33 15.21 11.03
N GLN A 84 -0.53 14.63 11.86
CA GLN A 84 -1.46 13.59 11.42
C GLN A 84 -2.54 14.15 10.48
N ASP A 85 -3.03 15.37 10.75
CA ASP A 85 -4.09 15.97 9.95
C ASP A 85 -3.58 16.36 8.57
N GLU A 86 -2.37 16.91 8.49
CA GLU A 86 -1.71 17.20 7.22
C GLU A 86 -1.42 15.90 6.44
N TRP A 87 -0.94 14.86 7.11
CA TRP A 87 -0.68 13.58 6.46
C TRP A 87 -1.95 12.91 5.93
N ASN A 88 -3.06 13.03 6.66
CA ASN A 88 -4.34 12.47 6.22
C ASN A 88 -4.84 13.07 4.90
N LYS A 89 -4.49 14.31 4.58
CA LYS A 89 -4.89 14.98 3.34
C LYS A 89 -4.26 14.36 2.09
N VAL A 90 -3.06 13.80 2.21
CA VAL A 90 -2.27 13.32 1.07
C VAL A 90 -2.00 11.83 1.07
N SER A 91 -2.06 11.18 2.23
CA SER A 91 -1.61 9.80 2.43
C SER A 91 -2.33 8.77 1.56
N TYR A 92 -3.65 8.94 1.35
CA TYR A 92 -4.42 8.03 0.50
C TYR A 92 -3.96 8.10 -0.96
N GLY A 93 -3.80 9.30 -1.51
CA GLY A 93 -3.35 9.50 -2.88
C GLY A 93 -1.93 8.98 -3.11
N ILE A 94 -1.04 9.17 -2.14
CA ILE A 94 0.33 8.63 -2.19
C ILE A 94 0.32 7.10 -2.22
N MET A 95 -0.48 6.47 -1.36
CA MET A 95 -0.60 5.00 -1.35
C MET A 95 -1.23 4.48 -2.64
N LEU A 96 -2.25 5.16 -3.16
CA LEU A 96 -2.87 4.81 -4.43
C LEU A 96 -1.85 4.81 -5.57
N ASN A 97 -1.03 5.86 -5.69
CA ASN A 97 0.02 5.94 -6.70
C ASN A 97 1.08 4.84 -6.53
N ALA A 98 1.53 4.60 -5.30
CA ALA A 98 2.48 3.52 -5.03
C ALA A 98 1.92 2.15 -5.44
N CYS A 99 0.64 1.88 -5.13
CA CYS A 99 -0.01 0.64 -5.53
C CYS A 99 -0.25 0.57 -7.05
N LEU A 100 -0.61 1.66 -7.71
CA LEU A 100 -0.72 1.69 -9.17
C LEU A 100 0.61 1.31 -9.82
N SER A 101 1.73 1.92 -9.39
CA SER A 101 3.08 1.56 -9.88
C SER A 101 3.41 0.09 -9.61
N LYS A 102 3.12 -0.39 -8.39
CA LYS A 102 3.33 -1.80 -8.01
C LYS A 102 2.65 -2.77 -8.97
N TYR A 103 1.38 -2.56 -9.26
CA TYR A 103 0.58 -3.51 -10.02
C TYR A 103 0.69 -3.32 -11.53
N SER A 104 0.88 -2.10 -12.02
CA SER A 104 1.04 -1.85 -13.46
C SER A 104 2.39 -2.35 -14.01
N GLN A 105 3.44 -2.33 -13.18
CA GLN A 105 4.80 -2.69 -13.60
C GLN A 105 5.18 -4.16 -13.33
N ASN A 106 4.43 -4.87 -12.50
CA ASN A 106 4.69 -6.27 -12.14
C ASN A 106 3.63 -7.18 -12.74
N LYS A 107 3.94 -7.80 -13.89
CA LYS A 107 2.97 -8.63 -14.62
C LYS A 107 2.29 -9.70 -13.75
N ILE A 108 3.05 -10.39 -12.89
CA ILE A 108 2.49 -11.43 -12.01
C ILE A 108 1.49 -10.81 -11.02
N LEU A 109 1.78 -9.63 -10.49
CA LEU A 109 0.88 -8.93 -9.58
C LEU A 109 -0.32 -8.33 -10.33
N PHE A 110 -0.10 -7.83 -11.55
CA PHE A 110 -1.18 -7.38 -12.43
C PHE A 110 -2.18 -8.51 -12.67
N ASP A 111 -1.69 -9.68 -13.11
CA ASP A 111 -2.55 -10.83 -13.40
C ASP A 111 -3.33 -11.28 -12.15
N LYS A 112 -2.70 -11.21 -10.97
CA LYS A 112 -3.36 -11.57 -9.70
C LYS A 112 -4.46 -10.59 -9.29
N ILE A 113 -4.22 -9.27 -9.39
CA ILE A 113 -5.21 -8.28 -8.95
C ILE A 113 -6.38 -8.17 -9.92
N THR A 114 -6.15 -8.45 -11.21
CA THR A 114 -7.16 -8.41 -12.27
C THR A 114 -7.79 -9.77 -12.57
N ASP A 115 -7.50 -10.80 -11.77
CA ASP A 115 -8.07 -12.14 -11.95
C ASP A 115 -9.61 -12.08 -11.95
N PRO A 116 -10.30 -12.56 -13.02
CA PRO A 116 -11.76 -12.60 -13.07
C PRO A 116 -12.40 -13.37 -11.90
N ALA A 117 -11.69 -14.34 -11.30
CA ALA A 117 -12.18 -15.07 -10.13
C ALA A 117 -12.38 -14.18 -8.89
N LEU A 118 -11.82 -12.97 -8.88
CA LEU A 118 -11.97 -11.98 -7.82
C LEU A 118 -13.08 -10.95 -8.10
N GLU A 119 -13.80 -11.07 -9.21
CA GLU A 119 -14.87 -10.14 -9.56
C GLU A 119 -15.93 -10.05 -8.46
N GLY A 120 -16.37 -8.83 -8.15
CA GLY A 120 -17.37 -8.55 -7.13
C GLY A 120 -16.87 -8.67 -5.67
N LYS A 121 -15.63 -9.12 -5.45
CA LYS A 121 -15.06 -9.23 -4.10
C LYS A 121 -14.26 -7.99 -3.74
N LYS A 122 -14.30 -7.58 -2.46
CA LYS A 122 -13.54 -6.45 -1.91
C LYS A 122 -12.25 -6.92 -1.26
N PHE A 123 -11.18 -6.18 -1.42
CA PHE A 123 -9.95 -6.39 -0.66
C PHE A 123 -10.12 -5.90 0.78
N VAL A 124 -9.63 -6.69 1.73
CA VAL A 124 -9.72 -6.39 3.17
C VAL A 124 -8.38 -6.68 3.83
N GLU A 125 -7.72 -5.64 4.33
CA GLU A 125 -6.51 -5.83 5.13
C GLU A 125 -6.89 -6.31 6.54
N ALA A 126 -6.75 -7.59 6.75
CA ALA A 126 -7.11 -8.30 7.99
C ALA A 126 -6.03 -8.12 9.06
N SER A 127 -5.68 -6.87 9.36
CA SER A 127 -4.72 -6.51 10.39
C SER A 127 -5.43 -6.32 11.73
N PRO A 128 -5.09 -7.09 12.79
CA PRO A 128 -5.71 -6.91 14.09
C PRO A 128 -5.23 -5.65 14.83
N VAL A 129 -4.14 -5.03 14.35
CA VAL A 129 -3.50 -3.89 15.03
C VAL A 129 -3.62 -2.57 14.26
N ASP A 130 -3.84 -2.61 12.95
CA ASP A 130 -3.98 -1.41 12.13
C ASP A 130 -5.46 -1.11 11.88
N LYS A 131 -5.92 0.04 12.39
CA LYS A 131 -7.31 0.49 12.24
C LYS A 131 -7.47 1.60 11.20
N ILE A 132 -6.39 2.04 10.58
CA ILE A 132 -6.41 3.02 9.49
C ILE A 132 -6.35 2.30 8.16
N TRP A 133 -5.29 1.54 7.92
CA TRP A 133 -5.09 0.82 6.67
C TRP A 133 -5.82 -0.52 6.66
N GLY A 134 -5.95 -1.18 7.82
CA GLY A 134 -6.69 -2.42 8.01
C GLY A 134 -8.04 -2.24 8.71
N VAL A 135 -8.67 -3.36 9.00
CA VAL A 135 -10.00 -3.42 9.64
C VAL A 135 -9.97 -3.59 11.15
N GLY A 136 -8.78 -3.75 11.76
CA GLY A 136 -8.64 -3.97 13.20
C GLY A 136 -9.08 -5.36 13.68
N LEU A 137 -9.29 -6.30 12.77
CA LEU A 137 -9.63 -7.70 13.02
C LEU A 137 -8.67 -8.60 12.25
N GLY A 138 -8.34 -9.76 12.82
CA GLY A 138 -7.48 -10.75 12.17
C GLY A 138 -8.20 -11.58 11.11
N GLU A 139 -7.45 -12.19 10.21
CA GLU A 139 -7.96 -12.97 9.06
C GLU A 139 -8.90 -14.11 9.47
N PHE A 140 -8.71 -14.68 10.65
CA PHE A 140 -9.51 -15.81 11.18
C PHE A 140 -10.54 -15.38 12.22
N ASP A 141 -10.71 -14.08 12.46
CA ASP A 141 -11.77 -13.58 13.34
C ASP A 141 -13.13 -13.77 12.65
N PRO A 142 -14.07 -14.49 13.26
CA PRO A 142 -15.38 -14.74 12.64
C PRO A 142 -16.18 -13.45 12.36
N LEU A 143 -15.92 -12.38 13.08
CA LEU A 143 -16.57 -11.08 12.90
C LEU A 143 -16.12 -10.35 11.64
N ILE A 144 -14.98 -10.70 11.04
CA ILE A 144 -14.41 -9.99 9.88
C ILE A 144 -15.29 -10.09 8.64
N ASN A 145 -16.13 -11.13 8.55
CA ASN A 145 -17.00 -11.36 7.38
C ASN A 145 -18.16 -10.37 7.27
N ASP A 146 -18.48 -9.65 8.32
CA ASP A 146 -19.49 -8.59 8.33
C ASP A 146 -18.80 -7.23 8.54
N GLU A 147 -18.91 -6.37 7.52
CA GLU A 147 -18.32 -5.03 7.52
C GLU A 147 -18.78 -4.17 8.71
N ALA A 148 -19.97 -4.43 9.24
CA ALA A 148 -20.50 -3.71 10.42
C ALA A 148 -19.67 -3.93 11.70
N ASN A 149 -18.90 -5.00 11.74
CA ASN A 149 -18.03 -5.33 12.88
C ASN A 149 -16.61 -4.76 12.76
N TRP A 150 -16.25 -4.17 11.61
CA TRP A 150 -14.91 -3.66 11.41
C TRP A 150 -14.59 -2.52 12.37
N LEU A 151 -13.41 -2.60 12.98
CA LEU A 151 -12.91 -1.62 13.95
C LEU A 151 -12.02 -0.57 13.29
N GLY A 152 -11.77 -0.70 12.00
CA GLY A 152 -10.88 0.14 11.21
C GLY A 152 -11.46 0.50 9.84
N GLU A 153 -10.77 1.40 9.15
CA GLU A 153 -11.24 2.07 7.92
C GLU A 153 -11.02 1.26 6.64
N ASN A 154 -10.17 0.22 6.67
CA ASN A 154 -9.77 -0.58 5.51
C ASN A 154 -9.24 0.28 4.33
N ARG A 155 -8.42 1.27 4.61
CA ARG A 155 -7.92 2.16 3.53
C ARG A 155 -7.12 1.41 2.47
N LEU A 156 -6.31 0.40 2.87
CA LEU A 156 -5.55 -0.38 1.89
C LEU A 156 -6.46 -1.21 1.00
N GLY A 157 -7.48 -1.86 1.56
CA GLY A 157 -8.47 -2.59 0.75
C GLY A 157 -9.15 -1.68 -0.27
N LYS A 158 -9.58 -0.48 0.15
CA LYS A 158 -10.18 0.52 -0.76
C LYS A 158 -9.22 0.96 -1.87
N VAL A 159 -7.95 1.19 -1.53
CA VAL A 159 -6.90 1.50 -2.52
C VAL A 159 -6.76 0.37 -3.53
N LEU A 160 -6.71 -0.89 -3.09
CA LEU A 160 -6.57 -2.03 -3.98
C LEU A 160 -7.79 -2.23 -4.88
N ASP A 161 -9.00 -1.99 -4.38
CA ASP A 161 -10.22 -2.02 -5.20
C ASP A 161 -10.18 -0.94 -6.28
N GLU A 162 -9.73 0.28 -5.95
CA GLU A 162 -9.57 1.38 -6.91
C GLU A 162 -8.47 1.08 -7.94
N VAL A 163 -7.33 0.54 -7.51
CA VAL A 163 -6.25 0.09 -8.40
C VAL A 163 -6.76 -0.93 -9.39
N ARG A 164 -7.45 -1.97 -8.90
CA ARG A 164 -8.06 -3.00 -9.77
C ARG A 164 -8.99 -2.39 -10.81
N ALA A 165 -9.89 -1.51 -10.39
CA ALA A 165 -10.82 -0.85 -11.30
C ALA A 165 -10.09 -0.04 -12.38
N LYS A 166 -9.07 0.74 -12.02
CA LYS A 166 -8.26 1.51 -12.98
C LYS A 166 -7.52 0.61 -13.97
N LEU A 167 -6.89 -0.47 -13.50
CA LEU A 167 -6.15 -1.40 -14.36
C LEU A 167 -7.08 -2.11 -15.36
N LEU A 168 -8.27 -2.52 -14.92
CA LEU A 168 -9.27 -3.15 -15.80
C LEU A 168 -9.81 -2.20 -16.88
N THR A 169 -9.77 -0.88 -16.65
CA THR A 169 -10.14 0.14 -17.64
C THR A 169 -8.97 0.58 -18.54
N GLY A 170 -7.83 -0.10 -18.47
CA GLY A 170 -6.67 0.17 -19.33
C GLY A 170 -5.75 1.28 -18.85
N TYR A 171 -5.76 1.58 -17.54
CA TYR A 171 -4.81 2.53 -16.96
C TYR A 171 -3.37 2.18 -17.36
N LYS A 172 -2.64 3.18 -17.83
CA LYS A 172 -1.19 3.13 -18.05
C LYS A 172 -0.56 4.24 -17.23
N GLU A 173 0.46 3.88 -16.47
CA GLU A 173 1.24 4.87 -15.74
C GLU A 173 2.04 5.72 -16.72
N ASP A 174 1.91 7.04 -16.58
CA ASP A 174 2.70 8.00 -17.38
C ASP A 174 4.02 8.24 -16.65
N LEU A 175 5.03 7.48 -17.06
CA LEU A 175 6.42 7.63 -16.62
C LEU A 175 7.24 8.40 -17.65
N GLU A 176 6.62 9.29 -18.46
CA GLU A 176 7.38 10.11 -19.41
C GLU A 176 8.37 11.00 -18.65
N TYR A 177 9.63 10.88 -19.06
CA TYR A 177 10.82 11.55 -18.55
C TYR A 177 10.90 12.99 -19.05
#